data_38119e9a8dcbea5f467e6e788c0f6c4d
#
_entry.id   38119e9a8dcbea5f467e6e788c0f6c4d
#
_cell.length_a   1.000
_cell.length_b   1.000
_cell.length_c   1.000
_cell.angle_alpha   90.00
_cell.angle_beta   90.00
_cell.angle_gamma   90.00
#
_symmetry.space_group_name_H-M   'P 1'
#
loop_
_entity.id
_entity.type
_entity.pdbx_description
1 polymer ?
#
loop_
_entity_poly.entity_id
_entity_poly.type
_entity_poly.pdbx_seq_one_letter_code
_entity_poly.pdbx_strand_id
1 'polypeptide(L)'
;MSIPSFPAAAGGSTRSRAGSTSAHRILAALLVAVIGAALGVMSLGGTAQAASPSAAIVVSPNVTNVASSPIALLSAAALEDYWTPQRMATARPADTKSATPAAKGTTVATTATTGKPVTINPAAGALPSTTETLRAKVTRPYTNRPDRLNGKVFFSSGGNNYVCSGTVVNSNNKDMIDTAGHCVSDGAGHFYSNWVFVPGFSSNATGCTSAAGCYPYGKWAARRLTTTSEWHYHGNLKQDLGYAVLKTLNGQHIVTYLGGQGSIFNQSRAQTWNAFGYPQVAPFNGYDQKVSISGRFGDDNPTAGAGPLTISIASNLTGGSSGGGWLIRQSATTGLGYVNGHNSYRYTSGPAADSNRMYGPYYGDEALSLFNSTKML
;
A
#
# COMPACT_ATOMS: atom_id res chain seq x y z
N MET A 1 -1.55 17.65 -55.16
CA MET A 1 -1.84 19.11 -55.19
C MET A 1 -1.59 19.62 -53.79
N SER A 2 -0.49 20.25 -53.70
CA SER A 2 -0.12 21.55 -53.09
C SER A 2 -0.15 21.61 -51.55
N ILE A 3 1.05 21.57 -51.02
CA ILE A 3 1.48 22.10 -49.71
C ILE A 3 1.61 23.64 -49.88
N PRO A 4 1.42 24.44 -48.87
CA PRO A 4 2.36 25.55 -48.69
C PRO A 4 3.03 25.60 -47.31
N SER A 5 4.21 26.12 -47.45
CA SER A 5 5.37 26.28 -46.59
C SER A 5 5.24 27.38 -45.54
N PHE A 6 6.17 27.29 -44.58
CA PHE A 6 6.55 28.25 -43.52
C PHE A 6 6.88 29.68 -43.99
N PRO A 7 7.01 30.65 -43.06
CA PRO A 7 8.33 31.20 -42.83
C PRO A 7 8.79 31.34 -41.37
N ALA A 8 10.10 31.27 -41.19
CA ALA A 8 10.88 31.61 -40.01
C ALA A 8 11.32 33.09 -40.05
N ALA A 9 11.50 33.69 -38.84
CA ALA A 9 12.43 34.80 -38.61
C ALA A 9 12.73 34.80 -37.10
N ALA A 10 13.95 34.59 -36.63
CA ALA A 10 15.11 35.43 -36.41
C ALA A 10 14.78 36.67 -35.54
N GLY A 11 15.32 36.82 -34.37
CA GLY A 11 16.59 36.98 -33.81
C GLY A 11 16.57 38.16 -32.84
N GLY A 12 17.31 38.12 -31.75
CA GLY A 12 17.46 39.29 -30.87
C GLY A 12 18.14 38.97 -29.52
N SER A 13 19.46 39.02 -29.53
CA SER A 13 20.37 39.03 -28.40
C SER A 13 20.40 40.39 -27.73
N THR A 14 20.38 40.46 -26.36
CA THR A 14 21.14 41.49 -25.65
C THR A 14 21.61 40.99 -24.29
N ARG A 15 22.89 41.15 -24.05
CA ARG A 15 23.66 41.02 -22.80
C ARG A 15 23.50 42.28 -21.94
N SER A 16 23.54 42.14 -20.60
CA SER A 16 24.22 43.06 -19.68
C SER A 16 24.27 42.43 -18.30
N ARG A 17 25.40 42.05 -17.78
CA ARG A 17 26.43 42.63 -16.91
C ARG A 17 25.92 43.14 -15.53
N ALA A 18 26.24 42.41 -14.48
CA ALA A 18 27.28 42.62 -13.42
C ALA A 18 26.99 43.61 -12.29
N GLY A 19 27.24 43.18 -11.07
CA GLY A 19 27.44 43.95 -9.84
C GLY A 19 27.29 43.00 -8.63
N SER A 20 28.26 42.46 -8.07
CA SER A 20 29.34 42.72 -7.13
C SER A 20 28.95 43.55 -5.91
N THR A 21 29.14 43.00 -4.78
CA THR A 21 29.80 43.39 -3.53
C THR A 21 29.06 42.80 -2.31
N SER A 22 29.63 42.14 -1.44
CA SER A 22 30.70 42.30 -0.44
C SER A 22 30.18 41.98 0.96
N ALA A 23 30.76 41.01 1.51
CA ALA A 23 31.09 40.66 2.89
C ALA A 23 30.60 41.53 4.05
N HIS A 24 30.16 40.87 5.13
CA HIS A 24 30.66 41.17 6.47
C HIS A 24 30.62 39.95 7.39
N ARG A 25 31.79 39.64 7.92
CA ARG A 25 32.07 38.74 9.03
C ARG A 25 31.60 39.37 10.33
N ILE A 26 31.10 38.61 11.28
CA ILE A 26 31.39 38.83 12.71
C ILE A 26 31.53 37.48 13.42
N LEU A 27 32.66 37.32 13.98
CA LEU A 27 33.16 36.32 14.92
C LEU A 27 32.74 36.73 16.33
N ALA A 28 32.25 35.80 17.15
CA ALA A 28 32.36 35.94 18.59
C ALA A 28 32.47 34.56 19.24
N ALA A 29 33.68 34.25 19.66
CA ALA A 29 34.01 33.21 20.58
C ALA A 29 33.93 33.75 21.99
N LEU A 30 33.48 32.95 22.95
CA LEU A 30 33.87 33.15 24.37
C LEU A 30 33.91 31.80 25.09
N LEU A 31 35.10 31.56 25.54
CA LEU A 31 35.64 30.59 26.45
C LEU A 31 35.22 30.94 27.90
N VAL A 32 35.16 29.96 28.80
CA VAL A 32 35.59 29.98 30.21
C VAL A 32 35.18 28.64 30.82
N ALA A 33 35.99 27.82 31.20
CA ALA A 33 37.04 27.63 32.23
C ALA A 33 36.63 26.61 33.30
N VAL A 34 37.42 25.64 33.40
CA VAL A 34 37.93 24.66 34.30
C VAL A 34 38.10 25.13 35.76
N ILE A 35 37.80 24.29 36.72
CA ILE A 35 38.46 24.08 38.03
C ILE A 35 37.88 22.73 38.53
N GLY A 36 38.54 21.68 38.92
CA GLY A 36 39.83 21.45 39.46
C GLY A 36 39.75 20.76 40.82
N ALA A 37 40.45 19.63 40.96
CA ALA A 37 41.01 19.02 42.18
C ALA A 37 40.02 18.21 43.08
N ALA A 38 40.33 17.12 43.76
CA ALA A 38 41.58 16.41 44.06
C ALA A 38 41.28 15.03 44.66
N LEU A 39 42.12 14.10 44.39
CA LEU A 39 42.64 12.97 45.15
C LEU A 39 41.94 12.44 46.44
N GLY A 40 41.65 11.14 46.39
CA GLY A 40 41.48 10.30 47.58
C GLY A 40 41.65 8.82 47.20
N VAL A 41 42.88 8.32 47.35
CA VAL A 41 43.20 6.90 47.24
C VAL A 41 42.87 6.22 48.57
N MET A 42 41.96 5.22 48.53
CA MET A 42 41.93 4.16 49.53
C MET A 42 41.69 2.82 48.87
N SER A 43 42.67 1.98 48.84
CA SER A 43 42.61 0.59 48.49
C SER A 43 41.97 -0.22 49.64
N LEU A 44 40.93 -0.93 49.32
CA LEU A 44 40.50 -2.10 50.11
C LEU A 44 40.13 -3.22 49.14
N GLY A 45 40.88 -4.30 49.23
CA GLY A 45 40.68 -5.49 48.48
C GLY A 45 39.32 -6.11 48.78
N GLY A 46 38.56 -6.31 47.75
CA GLY A 46 37.32 -7.06 47.77
C GLY A 46 37.32 -8.02 46.57
N THR A 47 37.19 -9.30 46.85
CA THR A 47 37.09 -10.40 45.89
C THR A 47 36.03 -10.10 44.84
N ALA A 48 36.45 -10.04 43.58
CA ALA A 48 35.54 -9.89 42.45
C ALA A 48 34.67 -11.15 42.32
N GLN A 49 33.44 -11.04 42.74
CA GLN A 49 32.40 -12.01 42.45
C GLN A 49 31.93 -11.73 41.03
N ALA A 50 32.13 -12.69 40.13
CA ALA A 50 31.64 -12.61 38.75
C ALA A 50 30.12 -12.44 38.77
N ALA A 51 29.67 -11.25 38.37
CA ALA A 51 28.26 -11.01 38.12
C ALA A 51 27.83 -11.86 36.96
N SER A 52 26.88 -12.75 37.18
CA SER A 52 26.14 -13.48 36.12
C SER A 52 25.60 -12.46 35.11
N PRO A 53 25.65 -12.75 33.81
CA PRO A 53 25.05 -11.86 32.82
C PRO A 53 23.55 -11.81 33.11
N SER A 54 23.11 -10.64 33.56
CA SER A 54 21.68 -10.31 33.61
C SER A 54 21.11 -10.54 32.22
N ALA A 55 20.18 -11.50 32.10
CA ALA A 55 19.46 -11.70 30.89
C ALA A 55 18.80 -10.37 30.52
N ALA A 56 19.28 -9.75 29.45
CA ALA A 56 18.63 -8.59 28.87
C ALA A 56 17.22 -9.03 28.49
N ILE A 57 16.24 -8.54 29.25
CA ILE A 57 14.84 -8.61 28.84
C ILE A 57 14.80 -7.83 27.52
N VAL A 58 14.76 -8.55 26.40
CA VAL A 58 14.39 -7.97 25.11
C VAL A 58 12.93 -7.60 25.26
N VAL A 59 12.67 -6.39 25.74
CA VAL A 59 11.37 -5.74 25.59
C VAL A 59 11.22 -5.55 24.09
N SER A 60 10.42 -6.43 23.46
CA SER A 60 9.90 -6.15 22.14
C SER A 60 9.28 -4.76 22.21
N PRO A 61 9.72 -3.81 21.39
CA PRO A 61 9.06 -2.52 21.37
C PRO A 61 7.63 -2.77 20.88
N ASN A 62 6.66 -2.70 21.79
CA ASN A 62 5.27 -2.44 21.47
C ASN A 62 5.21 -1.01 20.91
N VAL A 63 5.80 -0.82 19.73
CA VAL A 63 5.67 0.43 19.01
C VAL A 63 4.36 0.33 18.25
N THR A 64 3.36 1.05 18.71
CA THR A 64 2.15 1.34 17.97
C THR A 64 2.49 2.22 16.76
N ASN A 65 3.18 1.67 15.78
CA ASN A 65 3.59 2.36 14.55
C ASN A 65 2.43 2.39 13.55
N VAL A 66 1.23 2.77 14.02
CA VAL A 66 0.03 2.84 13.22
C VAL A 66 -0.47 4.28 13.16
N ALA A 67 -0.52 4.85 11.96
CA ALA A 67 -1.23 6.08 11.68
C ALA A 67 -2.68 5.76 11.28
N SER A 68 -3.64 6.52 11.79
CA SER A 68 -5.06 6.33 11.54
C SER A 68 -5.79 7.66 11.51
N SER A 69 -6.69 7.82 10.54
CA SER A 69 -7.57 8.98 10.48
C SER A 69 -9.02 8.56 10.24
N PRO A 70 -9.98 9.10 11.04
CA PRO A 70 -11.37 9.10 10.61
C PRO A 70 -11.48 9.96 9.35
N ILE A 71 -12.16 9.47 8.33
CA ILE A 71 -12.44 10.29 7.16
C ILE A 71 -13.55 11.28 7.53
N ALA A 72 -13.33 12.56 7.21
CA ALA A 72 -14.38 13.57 7.33
C ALA A 72 -15.62 13.09 6.57
N LEU A 73 -16.73 12.93 7.30
CA LEU A 73 -17.88 12.17 6.86
C LEU A 73 -18.73 13.01 5.91
N LEU A 74 -18.49 12.90 4.61
CA LEU A 74 -19.60 13.06 3.69
C LEU A 74 -20.65 12.00 4.05
N SER A 75 -21.93 12.34 3.98
CA SER A 75 -22.97 11.32 4.08
C SER A 75 -22.77 10.26 2.99
N ALA A 76 -23.29 9.06 3.15
CA ALA A 76 -23.19 8.03 2.10
C ALA A 76 -23.75 8.58 0.77
N ALA A 77 -24.88 9.31 0.82
CA ALA A 77 -25.48 9.98 -0.33
C ALA A 77 -24.53 11.00 -0.96
N ALA A 78 -23.92 11.90 -0.17
CA ALA A 78 -22.99 12.89 -0.70
C ALA A 78 -21.73 12.26 -1.34
N LEU A 79 -21.31 11.08 -0.87
CA LEU A 79 -20.20 10.35 -1.46
C LEU A 79 -20.63 9.60 -2.74
N GLU A 80 -21.86 9.10 -2.81
CA GLU A 80 -22.45 8.57 -4.04
C GLU A 80 -22.56 9.65 -5.12
N ASP A 81 -23.00 10.84 -4.74
CA ASP A 81 -23.08 12.03 -5.60
C ASP A 81 -21.69 12.50 -6.04
N TYR A 82 -20.70 12.41 -5.17
CA TYR A 82 -19.32 12.74 -5.53
C TYR A 82 -18.78 11.81 -6.59
N TRP A 83 -18.92 10.49 -6.43
CA TRP A 83 -18.42 9.48 -7.36
C TRP A 83 -19.39 9.21 -8.50
N THR A 84 -19.56 10.21 -9.38
CA THR A 84 -20.28 10.03 -10.65
C THR A 84 -19.55 9.08 -11.59
N PRO A 85 -20.24 8.44 -12.54
CA PRO A 85 -19.59 7.61 -13.56
C PRO A 85 -18.45 8.34 -14.30
N GLN A 86 -18.63 9.63 -14.58
CA GLN A 86 -17.60 10.45 -15.23
C GLN A 86 -16.35 10.63 -14.35
N ARG A 87 -16.50 10.92 -13.06
CA ARG A 87 -15.35 11.05 -12.15
C ARG A 87 -14.61 9.73 -11.98
N MET A 88 -15.35 8.62 -11.91
CA MET A 88 -14.76 7.28 -11.84
C MET A 88 -14.00 6.93 -13.13
N ALA A 89 -14.52 7.31 -14.31
CA ALA A 89 -13.87 7.05 -15.59
C ALA A 89 -12.59 7.86 -15.80
N THR A 90 -12.52 9.08 -15.25
CA THR A 90 -11.37 9.99 -15.40
C THR A 90 -10.36 9.90 -14.24
N ALA A 91 -10.65 9.12 -13.21
CA ALA A 91 -9.72 8.90 -12.10
C ALA A 91 -8.44 8.20 -12.58
N ARG A 92 -7.29 8.68 -12.12
CA ARG A 92 -5.96 8.24 -12.56
C ARG A 92 -5.38 7.20 -11.60
N PRO A 93 -4.50 6.30 -12.06
CA PRO A 93 -3.74 5.43 -11.17
C PRO A 93 -3.01 6.25 -10.09
N ALA A 94 -3.08 5.78 -8.85
CA ALA A 94 -2.24 6.30 -7.77
C ALA A 94 -0.85 5.67 -7.88
N ASP A 95 -0.10 6.08 -8.88
CA ASP A 95 1.25 5.55 -9.06
C ASP A 95 2.14 6.05 -7.93
N THR A 96 2.75 5.13 -7.20
CA THR A 96 3.95 5.45 -6.43
C THR A 96 4.96 6.00 -7.42
N LYS A 97 5.54 7.15 -7.09
CA LYS A 97 6.69 7.70 -7.84
C LYS A 97 7.63 6.53 -8.11
N SER A 98 8.01 6.32 -9.38
CA SER A 98 8.96 5.27 -9.76
C SER A 98 10.00 5.13 -8.67
N ALA A 99 10.01 3.98 -7.98
CA ALA A 99 11.00 3.78 -6.94
C ALA A 99 12.37 3.95 -7.60
N THR A 100 13.07 5.03 -7.26
CA THR A 100 14.46 5.17 -7.66
C THR A 100 15.20 4.12 -6.84
N PRO A 101 15.87 3.14 -7.48
CA PRO A 101 16.66 2.18 -6.72
C PRO A 101 17.53 2.96 -5.75
N ALA A 102 17.38 2.74 -4.45
CA ALA A 102 18.34 3.26 -3.50
C ALA A 102 19.71 2.80 -3.99
N ALA A 103 20.64 3.73 -4.14
CA ALA A 103 22.01 3.37 -4.45
C ALA A 103 22.35 2.18 -3.55
N LYS A 104 22.88 1.09 -4.15
CA LYS A 104 23.26 -0.14 -3.41
C LYS A 104 24.16 0.23 -2.25
N GLY A 105 23.57 0.73 -1.19
CA GLY A 105 24.21 0.86 0.10
C GLY A 105 24.37 -0.56 0.64
N THR A 106 25.57 -0.92 0.98
CA THR A 106 25.93 -2.09 1.79
C THR A 106 25.23 -2.00 3.15
N THR A 107 23.92 -2.04 3.17
CA THR A 107 23.15 -2.23 4.38
C THR A 107 22.93 -3.73 4.53
N VAL A 108 23.56 -4.25 5.59
CA VAL A 108 23.29 -5.58 6.13
C VAL A 108 21.79 -5.84 6.03
N ALA A 109 21.42 -6.81 5.21
CA ALA A 109 20.06 -7.33 5.24
C ALA A 109 19.84 -7.83 6.65
N THR A 110 19.19 -7.04 7.47
CA THR A 110 18.62 -7.55 8.71
C THR A 110 17.59 -8.56 8.24
N THR A 111 17.94 -9.84 8.34
CA THR A 111 16.97 -10.92 8.36
C THR A 111 16.04 -10.56 9.51
N ALA A 112 14.96 -9.84 9.21
CA ALA A 112 13.92 -9.60 10.18
C ALA A 112 13.51 -10.97 10.71
N THR A 113 13.65 -11.18 12.00
CA THR A 113 13.15 -12.36 12.69
C THR A 113 11.67 -12.41 12.38
N THR A 114 11.28 -13.35 11.53
CA THR A 114 9.86 -13.59 11.26
C THR A 114 9.22 -14.03 12.55
N GLY A 115 8.19 -13.32 13.00
CA GLY A 115 7.38 -13.73 14.13
C GLY A 115 6.74 -15.11 13.91
N LYS A 116 5.98 -15.57 14.89
CA LYS A 116 5.24 -16.83 14.74
C LYS A 116 4.16 -16.66 13.66
N PRO A 117 3.93 -17.69 12.82
CA PRO A 117 2.84 -17.68 11.87
C PRO A 117 1.48 -17.42 12.53
N VAL A 118 0.71 -16.49 11.98
CA VAL A 118 -0.64 -16.16 12.45
C VAL A 118 -1.60 -16.28 11.28
N THR A 119 -2.77 -16.86 11.53
CA THR A 119 -3.81 -17.10 10.52
C THR A 119 -5.14 -16.56 11.02
N ILE A 120 -5.77 -15.73 10.20
CA ILE A 120 -7.15 -15.27 10.36
C ILE A 120 -7.97 -15.96 9.26
N ASN A 121 -8.92 -16.80 9.64
CA ASN A 121 -9.68 -17.57 8.68
C ASN A 121 -10.61 -16.72 7.82
N PRO A 122 -10.86 -17.12 6.57
CA PRO A 122 -11.82 -16.46 5.70
C PRO A 122 -13.27 -16.63 6.19
N ALA A 123 -14.17 -15.79 5.67
CA ALA A 123 -15.61 -15.85 5.97
C ALA A 123 -16.41 -15.99 4.66
N ALA A 124 -17.43 -16.85 4.67
CA ALA A 124 -18.20 -17.16 3.45
C ALA A 124 -19.13 -16.03 2.99
N GLY A 125 -19.72 -15.25 3.90
CA GLY A 125 -20.75 -14.25 3.59
C GLY A 125 -22.10 -14.88 3.23
N ALA A 126 -23.13 -14.04 3.08
CA ALA A 126 -24.51 -14.45 2.81
C ALA A 126 -24.77 -14.78 1.33
N LEU A 127 -24.09 -14.10 0.41
CA LEU A 127 -24.29 -14.37 -1.02
C LEU A 127 -23.76 -15.77 -1.40
N PRO A 128 -24.53 -16.58 -2.12
CA PRO A 128 -24.08 -17.86 -2.63
C PRO A 128 -22.87 -17.68 -3.56
N SER A 129 -22.06 -18.72 -3.67
CA SER A 129 -20.97 -18.81 -4.64
C SER A 129 -21.12 -20.14 -5.36
N THR A 130 -21.08 -20.11 -6.67
CA THR A 130 -20.96 -21.34 -7.46
C THR A 130 -19.55 -21.87 -7.35
N THR A 131 -19.40 -23.19 -7.50
CA THR A 131 -18.08 -23.82 -7.57
C THR A 131 -17.34 -23.28 -8.80
N GLU A 132 -16.16 -22.71 -8.59
CA GLU A 132 -15.27 -22.32 -9.67
C GLU A 132 -13.93 -23.01 -9.54
N THR A 133 -13.46 -23.57 -10.63
CA THR A 133 -12.08 -24.01 -10.74
C THR A 133 -11.17 -22.78 -10.67
N LEU A 134 -10.04 -22.88 -9.95
CA LEU A 134 -9.03 -21.82 -9.94
C LEU A 134 -8.64 -21.48 -11.38
N ARG A 135 -8.86 -20.24 -11.77
CA ARG A 135 -8.65 -19.78 -13.15
C ARG A 135 -7.50 -18.79 -13.21
N ALA A 136 -6.67 -18.96 -14.23
CA ALA A 136 -5.66 -17.97 -14.61
C ALA A 136 -6.27 -16.71 -15.24
N LYS A 137 -7.61 -16.65 -15.40
CA LYS A 137 -8.34 -15.54 -16.01
C LYS A 137 -9.62 -15.25 -15.25
N VAL A 138 -9.77 -14.00 -14.85
CA VAL A 138 -11.00 -13.45 -14.26
C VAL A 138 -11.99 -13.11 -15.37
N THR A 139 -13.24 -13.52 -15.22
CA THR A 139 -14.30 -13.30 -16.24
C THR A 139 -15.52 -12.66 -15.61
N ARG A 140 -16.16 -11.74 -16.36
CA ARG A 140 -17.44 -11.13 -15.98
C ARG A 140 -18.61 -12.11 -16.16
N PRO A 141 -19.69 -11.96 -15.40
CA PRO A 141 -19.84 -11.10 -14.22
C PRO A 141 -19.05 -11.68 -13.04
N TYR A 142 -18.51 -10.81 -12.15
CA TYR A 142 -17.74 -11.23 -10.98
C TYR A 142 -18.66 -11.68 -9.83
N THR A 143 -19.39 -12.75 -10.05
CA THR A 143 -20.39 -13.27 -9.11
C THR A 143 -19.80 -14.23 -8.10
N ASN A 144 -18.67 -14.82 -8.42
CA ASN A 144 -18.01 -15.82 -7.59
C ASN A 144 -16.87 -15.22 -6.74
N ARG A 145 -16.52 -15.90 -5.67
CA ARG A 145 -15.27 -15.66 -4.96
C ARG A 145 -14.11 -16.37 -5.68
N PRO A 146 -12.93 -15.80 -5.79
CA PRO A 146 -12.47 -14.59 -5.12
C PRO A 146 -12.87 -13.29 -5.82
N ASP A 147 -13.37 -13.31 -7.04
CA ASP A 147 -13.49 -12.16 -7.94
C ASP A 147 -14.32 -11.03 -7.33
N ARG A 148 -15.49 -11.36 -6.73
CA ARG A 148 -16.34 -10.36 -6.09
C ARG A 148 -15.77 -9.78 -4.79
N LEU A 149 -14.75 -10.42 -4.21
CA LEU A 149 -14.08 -9.92 -3.01
C LEU A 149 -12.94 -8.95 -3.33
N ASN A 150 -12.52 -8.92 -4.61
CA ASN A 150 -11.58 -7.92 -5.10
C ASN A 150 -12.35 -6.77 -5.75
N GLY A 151 -11.87 -5.56 -5.56
CA GLY A 151 -12.58 -4.38 -6.05
C GLY A 151 -11.64 -3.25 -6.42
N LYS A 152 -12.22 -2.28 -7.13
CA LYS A 152 -11.54 -1.04 -7.46
C LYS A 152 -11.75 -0.03 -6.33
N VAL A 153 -10.69 0.68 -5.99
CA VAL A 153 -10.69 1.74 -4.99
C VAL A 153 -10.65 3.07 -5.72
N PHE A 154 -11.43 4.03 -5.24
CA PHE A 154 -11.43 5.41 -5.71
C PHE A 154 -11.26 6.34 -4.52
N PHE A 155 -10.45 7.39 -4.69
CA PHE A 155 -10.24 8.42 -3.67
C PHE A 155 -9.79 9.72 -4.28
N SER A 156 -9.78 10.79 -3.49
CA SER A 156 -9.30 12.09 -3.93
C SER A 156 -8.18 12.63 -3.05
N SER A 157 -7.27 13.37 -3.67
CA SER A 157 -6.16 14.05 -3.04
C SER A 157 -5.80 15.31 -3.83
N GLY A 158 -5.65 16.46 -3.15
CA GLY A 158 -5.25 17.70 -3.81
C GLY A 158 -6.16 18.11 -4.97
N GLY A 159 -7.48 17.85 -4.88
CA GLY A 159 -8.45 18.17 -5.93
C GLY A 159 -8.47 17.20 -7.11
N ASN A 160 -7.64 16.18 -7.13
CA ASN A 160 -7.58 15.15 -8.17
C ASN A 160 -8.20 13.83 -7.69
N ASN A 161 -8.67 13.02 -8.64
CA ASN A 161 -9.24 11.70 -8.41
C ASN A 161 -8.29 10.60 -8.83
N TYR A 162 -8.19 9.57 -7.99
CA TYR A 162 -7.25 8.47 -8.16
C TYR A 162 -7.94 7.12 -8.01
N VAL A 163 -7.27 6.08 -8.53
CA VAL A 163 -7.68 4.69 -8.41
C VAL A 163 -6.56 3.83 -7.85
N CYS A 164 -7.00 2.83 -7.11
CA CYS A 164 -6.24 1.69 -6.63
C CYS A 164 -7.12 0.43 -6.74
N SER A 165 -6.67 -0.64 -6.12
CA SER A 165 -7.38 -1.90 -5.93
C SER A 165 -7.41 -2.26 -4.44
N GLY A 166 -8.25 -3.20 -4.06
CA GLY A 166 -8.31 -3.73 -2.70
C GLY A 166 -9.02 -5.07 -2.65
N THR A 167 -8.95 -5.71 -1.48
CA THR A 167 -9.54 -7.03 -1.25
C THR A 167 -10.28 -7.04 0.09
N VAL A 168 -11.52 -7.55 0.10
CA VAL A 168 -12.29 -7.74 1.34
C VAL A 168 -11.63 -8.80 2.21
N VAL A 169 -11.27 -8.45 3.44
CA VAL A 169 -10.68 -9.39 4.41
C VAL A 169 -11.56 -9.56 5.64
N ASN A 170 -11.61 -10.79 6.15
CA ASN A 170 -12.34 -11.08 7.36
C ASN A 170 -11.69 -10.43 8.58
N SER A 171 -12.49 -9.75 9.38
CA SER A 171 -12.08 -9.00 10.56
C SER A 171 -13.20 -9.00 11.61
N ASN A 172 -12.90 -8.57 12.82
CA ASN A 172 -13.91 -8.49 13.90
C ASN A 172 -15.01 -7.48 13.55
N ASN A 173 -14.65 -6.33 12.98
CA ASN A 173 -15.61 -5.28 12.58
C ASN A 173 -16.41 -5.64 11.31
N LYS A 174 -16.03 -6.69 10.57
CA LYS A 174 -16.67 -7.15 9.33
C LYS A 174 -16.65 -6.15 8.14
N ASP A 175 -15.82 -5.11 8.20
CA ASP A 175 -15.85 -4.00 7.25
C ASP A 175 -14.46 -3.65 6.69
N MET A 176 -13.50 -4.56 6.74
CA MET A 176 -12.11 -4.25 6.45
C MET A 176 -11.73 -4.59 5.01
N ILE A 177 -11.05 -3.65 4.36
CA ILE A 177 -10.42 -3.81 3.05
C ILE A 177 -8.91 -3.75 3.21
N ASP A 178 -8.22 -4.78 2.74
CA ASP A 178 -6.77 -4.80 2.54
C ASP A 178 -6.41 -4.00 1.29
N THR A 179 -5.45 -3.12 1.38
CA THR A 179 -4.92 -2.31 0.27
C THR A 179 -3.51 -1.81 0.60
N ALA A 180 -2.88 -1.08 -0.31
CA ALA A 180 -1.56 -0.51 -0.07
C ALA A 180 -1.61 0.77 0.77
N GLY A 181 -0.54 1.09 1.47
CA GLY A 181 -0.40 2.33 2.24
C GLY A 181 -0.55 3.56 1.35
N HIS A 182 0.05 3.54 0.14
CA HIS A 182 -0.09 4.63 -0.84
C HIS A 182 -1.50 4.75 -1.45
N CYS A 183 -2.40 3.81 -1.16
CA CYS A 183 -3.81 3.90 -1.53
C CYS A 183 -4.67 4.52 -0.43
N VAL A 184 -4.11 4.82 0.75
CA VAL A 184 -4.81 5.46 1.87
C VAL A 184 -4.15 6.76 2.33
N SER A 185 -2.84 6.93 2.07
CA SER A 185 -2.03 8.09 2.50
C SER A 185 -0.93 8.40 1.49
N ASP A 186 -0.54 9.68 1.40
CA ASP A 186 0.45 10.18 0.44
C ASP A 186 1.92 9.87 0.82
N GLY A 187 2.15 9.26 1.98
CA GLY A 187 3.51 9.01 2.49
C GLY A 187 4.23 10.27 2.97
N ALA A 188 3.51 11.39 3.14
CA ALA A 188 4.01 12.68 3.58
C ALA A 188 3.16 13.30 4.69
N GLY A 189 2.37 12.48 5.39
CA GLY A 189 1.58 12.84 6.56
C GLY A 189 0.09 13.14 6.28
N HIS A 190 -0.42 12.87 5.07
CA HIS A 190 -1.82 13.18 4.76
C HIS A 190 -2.58 11.93 4.34
N PHE A 191 -3.74 11.72 4.92
CA PHE A 191 -4.70 10.73 4.48
C PHE A 191 -5.57 11.27 3.34
N TYR A 192 -6.03 10.36 2.48
CA TYR A 192 -6.90 10.71 1.35
C TYR A 192 -8.36 10.91 1.78
N SER A 193 -9.12 11.57 0.93
CA SER A 193 -10.54 11.86 1.12
C SER A 193 -11.41 11.16 0.06
N ASN A 194 -12.73 11.19 0.28
CA ASN A 194 -13.73 10.60 -0.63
C ASN A 194 -13.44 9.14 -1.00
N TRP A 195 -12.91 8.38 -0.07
CA TRP A 195 -12.45 7.02 -0.30
C TRP A 195 -13.63 6.04 -0.36
N VAL A 196 -13.72 5.30 -1.48
CA VAL A 196 -14.73 4.27 -1.69
C VAL A 196 -14.10 3.00 -2.27
N PHE A 197 -14.66 1.87 -1.88
CA PHE A 197 -14.37 0.57 -2.44
C PHE A 197 -15.57 0.06 -3.26
N VAL A 198 -15.30 -0.48 -4.44
CA VAL A 198 -16.30 -0.99 -5.36
C VAL A 198 -15.98 -2.45 -5.68
N PRO A 199 -16.56 -3.40 -4.92
CA PRO A 199 -16.31 -4.83 -5.12
C PRO A 199 -16.87 -5.29 -6.46
N GLY A 200 -16.10 -6.12 -7.16
CA GLY A 200 -16.50 -6.64 -8.46
C GLY A 200 -16.74 -5.55 -9.52
N PHE A 201 -16.04 -4.40 -9.40
CA PHE A 201 -16.16 -3.31 -10.39
C PHE A 201 -15.92 -3.80 -11.80
N SER A 202 -16.75 -3.35 -12.73
CA SER A 202 -16.51 -3.51 -14.16
C SER A 202 -17.03 -2.30 -14.95
N SER A 203 -16.39 -1.96 -16.05
CA SER A 203 -16.85 -0.91 -16.95
C SER A 203 -16.49 -1.23 -18.41
N ASN A 204 -16.71 -0.28 -19.31
CA ASN A 204 -16.32 -0.37 -20.71
C ASN A 204 -15.76 0.99 -21.18
N ALA A 205 -15.45 1.11 -22.48
CA ALA A 205 -14.89 2.34 -23.04
C ALA A 205 -15.82 3.56 -22.92
N THR A 206 -17.14 3.33 -22.80
CA THR A 206 -18.13 4.40 -22.61
C THR A 206 -18.38 4.74 -21.13
N GLY A 207 -17.62 4.09 -20.22
CA GLY A 207 -17.76 4.24 -18.77
C GLY A 207 -18.89 3.38 -18.20
N CYS A 208 -19.35 3.76 -17.02
CA CYS A 208 -20.45 3.08 -16.33
C CYS A 208 -21.79 3.56 -16.87
N THR A 209 -22.45 2.74 -17.66
CA THR A 209 -23.78 3.04 -18.22
C THR A 209 -24.92 2.62 -17.29
N SER A 210 -24.68 1.74 -16.32
CA SER A 210 -25.64 1.36 -15.29
C SER A 210 -24.96 0.95 -13.98
N ALA A 211 -25.63 1.20 -12.88
CA ALA A 211 -25.16 0.79 -11.56
C ALA A 211 -24.96 -0.73 -11.48
N ALA A 212 -25.96 -1.49 -11.92
CA ALA A 212 -25.93 -2.95 -11.89
C ALA A 212 -24.78 -3.56 -12.71
N GLY A 213 -24.38 -2.90 -13.81
CA GLY A 213 -23.28 -3.38 -14.65
C GLY A 213 -21.89 -3.03 -14.10
N CYS A 214 -21.76 -1.90 -13.44
CA CYS A 214 -20.43 -1.39 -13.05
C CYS A 214 -20.08 -1.63 -11.57
N TYR A 215 -21.05 -1.56 -10.69
CA TYR A 215 -20.89 -1.76 -9.24
C TYR A 215 -22.01 -2.64 -8.69
N PRO A 216 -22.02 -3.93 -9.09
CA PRO A 216 -23.11 -4.84 -8.78
C PRO A 216 -23.35 -5.06 -7.29
N TYR A 217 -22.37 -4.74 -6.46
CA TYR A 217 -22.42 -4.85 -4.99
C TYR A 217 -22.39 -3.49 -4.31
N GLY A 218 -22.62 -2.40 -5.04
CA GLY A 218 -22.63 -1.03 -4.53
C GLY A 218 -21.24 -0.39 -4.38
N LYS A 219 -21.27 0.86 -3.89
CA LYS A 219 -20.11 1.69 -3.57
C LYS A 219 -20.01 1.78 -2.05
N TRP A 220 -18.93 1.30 -1.47
CA TRP A 220 -18.73 1.20 -0.02
C TRP A 220 -17.80 2.29 0.46
N ALA A 221 -18.34 3.25 1.21
CA ALA A 221 -17.59 4.37 1.75
C ALA A 221 -16.69 3.95 2.90
N ALA A 222 -15.44 4.38 2.92
CA ALA A 222 -14.62 4.23 4.11
C ALA A 222 -15.05 5.22 5.20
N ARG A 223 -15.01 4.76 6.48
CA ARG A 223 -15.15 5.61 7.67
C ARG A 223 -13.83 5.85 8.37
N ARG A 224 -12.82 5.05 8.06
CA ARG A 224 -11.47 5.17 8.61
C ARG A 224 -10.44 4.59 7.63
N LEU A 225 -9.30 5.24 7.57
CA LEU A 225 -8.10 4.74 6.89
C LEU A 225 -7.01 4.49 7.92
N THR A 226 -6.22 3.43 7.73
CA THR A 226 -5.09 3.10 8.58
C THR A 226 -3.91 2.66 7.73
N THR A 227 -2.71 2.99 8.16
CA THR A 227 -1.45 2.57 7.54
C THR A 227 -0.35 2.55 8.59
N THR A 228 0.83 2.06 8.24
CA THR A 228 1.99 2.15 9.13
C THR A 228 2.48 3.59 9.23
N SER A 229 3.06 3.97 10.37
CA SER A 229 3.70 5.29 10.53
C SER A 229 4.88 5.46 9.56
N GLU A 230 5.61 4.38 9.29
CA GLU A 230 6.72 4.37 8.34
C GLU A 230 6.28 4.68 6.91
N TRP A 231 5.09 4.19 6.48
CA TRP A 231 4.53 4.65 5.23
C TRP A 231 4.03 6.09 5.35
N HIS A 232 3.20 6.36 6.35
CA HIS A 232 2.46 7.64 6.45
C HIS A 232 3.36 8.87 6.45
N TYR A 233 4.48 8.81 7.20
CA TYR A 233 5.37 9.95 7.36
C TYR A 233 6.64 9.90 6.50
N HIS A 234 7.03 8.71 6.03
CA HIS A 234 8.35 8.52 5.39
C HIS A 234 8.27 7.89 4.00
N GLY A 235 7.09 7.46 3.53
CA GLY A 235 6.94 6.81 2.23
C GLY A 235 7.76 5.53 2.08
N ASN A 236 7.94 4.77 3.18
CA ASN A 236 8.76 3.58 3.20
C ASN A 236 8.05 2.41 2.52
N LEU A 237 8.47 2.07 1.29
CA LEU A 237 7.87 1.01 0.46
C LEU A 237 7.93 -0.38 1.10
N LYS A 238 8.85 -0.63 2.04
CA LYS A 238 8.86 -1.89 2.79
C LYS A 238 7.68 -2.03 3.74
N GLN A 239 7.05 -0.92 4.08
CA GLN A 239 5.89 -0.83 4.95
C GLN A 239 4.70 -0.10 4.28
N ASP A 240 4.59 -0.25 2.97
CA ASP A 240 3.46 0.26 2.16
C ASP A 240 2.20 -0.60 2.40
N LEU A 241 1.76 -0.68 3.65
CA LEU A 241 0.65 -1.47 4.15
C LEU A 241 -0.53 -0.55 4.48
N GLY A 242 -1.74 -0.89 4.07
CA GLY A 242 -2.91 -0.07 4.34
C GLY A 242 -4.19 -0.88 4.50
N TYR A 243 -5.10 -0.37 5.34
CA TYR A 243 -6.46 -0.85 5.45
C TYR A 243 -7.46 0.31 5.40
N ALA A 244 -8.61 0.04 4.82
CA ALA A 244 -9.78 0.88 4.99
C ALA A 244 -10.86 0.14 5.79
N VAL A 245 -11.49 0.82 6.75
CA VAL A 245 -12.67 0.32 7.45
C VAL A 245 -13.88 1.02 6.88
N LEU A 246 -14.82 0.25 6.35
CA LEU A 246 -15.98 0.76 5.63
C LEU A 246 -17.14 1.10 6.57
N LYS A 247 -18.05 1.93 6.10
CA LYS A 247 -19.40 2.06 6.63
C LYS A 247 -20.23 0.86 6.17
N THR A 248 -21.25 0.51 6.92
CA THR A 248 -22.29 -0.40 6.43
C THR A 248 -23.01 0.21 5.22
N LEU A 249 -23.41 -0.62 4.29
CA LEU A 249 -24.24 -0.24 3.16
C LEU A 249 -25.63 -0.88 3.35
N ASN A 250 -26.68 -0.07 3.41
CA ASN A 250 -28.05 -0.52 3.72
C ASN A 250 -28.12 -1.39 5.01
N GLY A 251 -27.36 -1.00 6.04
CA GLY A 251 -27.30 -1.70 7.32
C GLY A 251 -26.47 -3.00 7.31
N GLN A 252 -25.87 -3.37 6.18
CA GLN A 252 -25.09 -4.60 6.07
C GLN A 252 -23.58 -4.32 6.16
N HIS A 253 -22.84 -5.20 6.83
CA HIS A 253 -21.40 -5.26 6.82
C HIS A 253 -20.91 -6.00 5.56
N ILE A 254 -19.84 -5.52 4.94
CA ILE A 254 -19.36 -6.06 3.65
C ILE A 254 -18.98 -7.55 3.73
N VAL A 255 -18.31 -7.97 4.83
CA VAL A 255 -17.92 -9.37 5.02
C VAL A 255 -19.15 -10.26 5.25
N THR A 256 -20.15 -9.77 5.96
CA THR A 256 -21.41 -10.51 6.16
C THR A 256 -22.14 -10.68 4.84
N TYR A 257 -22.10 -9.69 3.99
CA TYR A 257 -22.80 -9.71 2.69
C TYR A 257 -22.03 -10.54 1.64
N LEU A 258 -20.78 -10.18 1.35
CA LEU A 258 -20.01 -10.77 0.24
C LEU A 258 -19.17 -11.98 0.65
N GLY A 259 -18.77 -12.06 1.91
CA GLY A 259 -17.67 -12.85 2.42
C GLY A 259 -16.40 -12.01 2.55
N GLY A 260 -15.32 -12.64 2.99
CA GLY A 260 -14.00 -12.02 3.11
C GLY A 260 -12.91 -13.07 3.03
N GLN A 261 -11.80 -12.75 2.40
CA GLN A 261 -10.59 -13.57 2.44
C GLN A 261 -10.05 -13.62 3.88
N GLY A 262 -9.35 -14.68 4.22
CA GLY A 262 -8.53 -14.69 5.42
C GLY A 262 -7.30 -13.81 5.26
N SER A 263 -6.56 -13.62 6.34
CA SER A 263 -5.25 -12.97 6.32
C SER A 263 -4.24 -13.86 7.01
N ILE A 264 -3.03 -13.94 6.48
CA ILE A 264 -1.99 -14.81 7.02
C ILE A 264 -0.65 -14.08 7.05
N PHE A 265 0.02 -14.17 8.20
CA PHE A 265 1.23 -13.40 8.50
C PHE A 265 2.39 -14.33 8.86
N ASN A 266 3.61 -13.81 8.71
CA ASN A 266 4.85 -14.52 9.07
C ASN A 266 5.01 -15.88 8.37
N GLN A 267 4.59 -15.96 7.11
CA GLN A 267 4.74 -17.17 6.31
C GLN A 267 6.10 -17.20 5.60
N SER A 268 6.49 -18.41 5.18
CA SER A 268 7.61 -18.56 4.26
C SER A 268 7.46 -17.65 3.05
N ARG A 269 8.57 -17.08 2.59
CA ARG A 269 8.61 -16.27 1.35
C ARG A 269 8.46 -17.11 0.08
N ALA A 270 8.63 -18.43 0.18
CA ALA A 270 8.46 -19.38 -0.93
C ALA A 270 6.98 -19.76 -1.07
N GLN A 271 6.18 -18.86 -1.62
CA GLN A 271 4.76 -19.09 -1.91
C GLN A 271 4.50 -18.98 -3.42
N THR A 272 3.32 -19.43 -3.83
CA THR A 272 2.72 -19.10 -5.13
C THR A 272 1.49 -18.27 -4.86
N TRP A 273 1.44 -17.08 -5.44
CA TRP A 273 0.35 -16.12 -5.24
C TRP A 273 -0.52 -15.98 -6.47
N ASN A 274 -1.80 -15.79 -6.23
CA ASN A 274 -2.75 -15.22 -7.20
C ASN A 274 -2.87 -13.72 -6.86
N ALA A 275 -2.22 -12.87 -7.65
CA ALA A 275 -2.19 -11.42 -7.47
C ALA A 275 -3.29 -10.77 -8.31
N PHE A 276 -4.26 -10.13 -7.64
CA PHE A 276 -5.40 -9.47 -8.27
C PHE A 276 -5.19 -7.96 -8.39
N GLY A 277 -5.97 -7.31 -9.26
CA GLY A 277 -5.99 -5.86 -9.37
C GLY A 277 -6.75 -5.35 -10.59
N TYR A 278 -6.85 -4.02 -10.68
CA TYR A 278 -7.47 -3.28 -11.77
C TYR A 278 -6.43 -2.42 -12.50
N PRO A 279 -5.53 -3.02 -13.28
CA PRO A 279 -4.51 -2.28 -13.99
C PRO A 279 -5.14 -1.34 -15.02
N GLN A 280 -4.67 -0.09 -15.07
CA GLN A 280 -5.24 0.96 -15.92
C GLN A 280 -4.23 1.57 -16.89
N VAL A 281 -2.93 1.44 -16.60
CA VAL A 281 -1.88 1.85 -17.55
C VAL A 281 -1.74 0.78 -18.65
N ALA A 282 -1.48 1.23 -19.89
CA ALA A 282 -1.31 0.33 -21.03
C ALA A 282 -0.42 -0.88 -20.72
N PRO A 283 -0.76 -2.08 -21.22
CA PRO A 283 -1.78 -2.41 -22.22
C PRO A 283 -3.21 -2.58 -21.66
N PHE A 284 -3.43 -2.21 -20.41
CA PHE A 284 -4.73 -2.30 -19.75
C PHE A 284 -5.47 -0.96 -19.78
N ASN A 285 -6.73 -0.98 -19.36
CA ASN A 285 -7.62 0.18 -19.40
C ASN A 285 -8.39 0.43 -18.09
N GLY A 286 -8.17 -0.40 -17.06
CA GLY A 286 -8.84 -0.26 -15.76
C GLY A 286 -10.30 -0.72 -15.72
N TYR A 287 -10.83 -1.29 -16.80
CA TYR A 287 -12.24 -1.68 -16.87
C TYR A 287 -12.53 -3.02 -16.23
N ASP A 288 -11.50 -3.86 -16.15
CA ASP A 288 -11.61 -5.24 -15.70
C ASP A 288 -10.61 -5.57 -14.62
N GLN A 289 -11.03 -6.43 -13.71
CA GLN A 289 -10.14 -7.15 -12.84
C GLN A 289 -9.21 -8.07 -13.64
N LYS A 290 -7.96 -8.16 -13.21
CA LYS A 290 -6.94 -9.07 -13.75
C LYS A 290 -6.30 -9.86 -12.63
N VAL A 291 -5.72 -11.00 -12.98
CA VAL A 291 -4.96 -11.85 -12.07
C VAL A 291 -3.64 -12.27 -12.71
N SER A 292 -2.57 -12.24 -11.92
CA SER A 292 -1.29 -12.86 -12.25
C SER A 292 -1.01 -13.99 -11.25
N ILE A 293 -0.57 -15.13 -11.74
CA ILE A 293 -0.21 -16.29 -10.90
C ILE A 293 1.30 -16.47 -10.99
N SER A 294 2.00 -16.37 -9.86
CA SER A 294 3.47 -16.47 -9.83
C SER A 294 3.99 -16.94 -8.49
N GLY A 295 5.07 -17.70 -8.52
CA GLY A 295 5.93 -17.90 -7.37
C GLY A 295 6.74 -16.65 -7.03
N ARG A 296 7.48 -16.70 -5.90
CA ARG A 296 8.48 -15.67 -5.57
C ARG A 296 9.55 -15.63 -6.65
N PHE A 297 9.82 -14.41 -7.15
CA PHE A 297 10.91 -14.19 -8.07
C PHE A 297 12.20 -13.75 -7.32
N GLY A 298 12.09 -12.87 -6.35
CA GLY A 298 13.19 -12.36 -5.55
C GLY A 298 12.74 -11.46 -4.41
N ASP A 299 13.71 -10.89 -3.72
CA ASP A 299 13.50 -9.85 -2.71
C ASP A 299 14.07 -8.53 -3.22
N ASP A 300 13.60 -7.42 -2.64
CA ASP A 300 14.08 -6.09 -2.96
C ASP A 300 14.16 -5.20 -1.71
N ASN A 301 15.06 -4.20 -1.77
CA ASN A 301 15.25 -3.17 -0.75
C ASN A 301 15.05 -1.78 -1.35
N PRO A 302 13.79 -1.36 -1.60
CA PRO A 302 13.48 -0.15 -2.37
C PRO A 302 13.79 1.15 -1.62
N THR A 303 13.85 1.10 -0.29
CA THR A 303 14.04 2.28 0.57
C THR A 303 14.99 1.95 1.72
N ALA A 304 15.67 2.96 2.25
CA ALA A 304 16.58 2.81 3.39
C ALA A 304 15.88 2.59 4.74
N GLY A 305 14.55 2.82 4.83
CA GLY A 305 13.78 2.72 6.08
C GLY A 305 13.77 1.32 6.71
N ALA A 306 13.23 1.23 7.92
CA ALA A 306 13.05 -0.03 8.65
C ALA A 306 12.02 -0.95 7.96
N GLY A 307 12.14 -2.25 8.22
CA GLY A 307 11.20 -3.27 7.74
C GLY A 307 11.86 -4.38 6.93
N PRO A 308 11.14 -5.49 6.74
CA PRO A 308 11.62 -6.62 5.96
C PRO A 308 11.74 -6.25 4.48
N LEU A 309 12.63 -6.92 3.75
CA LEU A 309 12.70 -6.82 2.30
C LEU A 309 11.32 -7.07 1.68
N THR A 310 10.99 -6.35 0.62
CA THR A 310 9.79 -6.63 -0.17
C THR A 310 9.96 -7.92 -0.98
N ILE A 311 8.86 -8.47 -1.46
CA ILE A 311 8.85 -9.66 -2.31
C ILE A 311 8.50 -9.23 -3.74
N SER A 312 9.13 -9.85 -4.73
CA SER A 312 8.76 -9.69 -6.13
C SER A 312 8.18 -10.96 -6.73
N ILE A 313 7.20 -10.78 -7.60
CA ILE A 313 6.54 -11.81 -8.40
C ILE A 313 6.62 -11.46 -9.88
N ALA A 314 6.53 -12.46 -10.76
CA ALA A 314 6.34 -12.22 -12.19
C ALA A 314 4.89 -11.75 -12.41
N SER A 315 4.72 -10.53 -12.88
CA SER A 315 3.41 -9.94 -13.12
C SER A 315 3.51 -8.74 -14.05
N ASN A 316 2.61 -8.68 -15.01
CA ASN A 316 2.47 -7.53 -15.92
C ASN A 316 1.37 -6.54 -15.48
N LEU A 317 0.80 -6.71 -14.29
CA LEU A 317 -0.17 -5.75 -13.73
C LEU A 317 0.47 -4.37 -13.64
N THR A 318 -0.25 -3.34 -14.09
CA THR A 318 0.25 -1.96 -14.20
C THR A 318 -0.39 -1.04 -13.16
N GLY A 319 -0.09 0.26 -13.21
CA GLY A 319 -0.70 1.29 -12.37
C GLY A 319 -2.22 1.19 -12.30
N GLY A 320 -2.80 1.39 -11.13
CA GLY A 320 -4.19 1.10 -10.79
C GLY A 320 -4.40 -0.25 -10.10
N SER A 321 -3.50 -1.24 -10.29
CA SER A 321 -3.56 -2.53 -9.59
C SER A 321 -3.05 -2.45 -8.14
N SER A 322 -2.46 -1.34 -7.73
CA SER A 322 -1.95 -1.03 -6.38
C SER A 322 -2.94 -1.41 -5.29
N GLY A 323 -2.49 -2.12 -4.26
CA GLY A 323 -3.34 -2.60 -3.16
C GLY A 323 -4.17 -3.84 -3.48
N GLY A 324 -4.15 -4.33 -4.71
CA GLY A 324 -4.80 -5.61 -5.05
C GLY A 324 -4.10 -6.78 -4.38
N GLY A 325 -4.87 -7.62 -3.67
CA GLY A 325 -4.34 -8.66 -2.79
C GLY A 325 -3.63 -9.79 -3.52
N TRP A 326 -2.61 -10.32 -2.89
CA TRP A 326 -1.93 -11.55 -3.26
C TRP A 326 -2.46 -12.71 -2.40
N LEU A 327 -3.20 -13.60 -3.02
CA LEU A 327 -3.87 -14.70 -2.33
C LEU A 327 -3.06 -15.99 -2.41
N ILE A 328 -2.96 -16.69 -1.28
CA ILE A 328 -2.40 -18.05 -1.19
C ILE A 328 -3.45 -19.02 -0.66
N ARG A 329 -3.22 -20.31 -0.86
CA ARG A 329 -4.07 -21.41 -0.35
C ARG A 329 -5.54 -21.24 -0.70
N GLN A 330 -5.84 -20.77 -1.92
CA GLN A 330 -7.20 -20.65 -2.38
C GLN A 330 -7.87 -22.02 -2.55
N SER A 331 -9.06 -22.14 -1.99
CA SER A 331 -9.94 -23.29 -2.20
C SER A 331 -10.57 -23.23 -3.59
N ALA A 332 -10.38 -24.25 -4.40
CA ALA A 332 -11.03 -24.38 -5.70
C ALA A 332 -12.56 -24.42 -5.60
N THR A 333 -13.11 -24.92 -4.48
CA THR A 333 -14.55 -25.05 -4.25
C THR A 333 -15.21 -23.75 -3.81
N THR A 334 -14.54 -22.99 -2.94
CA THR A 334 -15.15 -21.79 -2.31
C THR A 334 -14.59 -20.48 -2.82
N GLY A 335 -13.45 -20.49 -3.55
CA GLY A 335 -12.72 -19.31 -3.96
C GLY A 335 -12.12 -18.51 -2.79
N LEU A 336 -12.25 -19.02 -1.56
CA LEU A 336 -11.68 -18.39 -0.37
C LEU A 336 -10.23 -18.86 -0.17
N GLY A 337 -9.40 -17.94 0.29
CA GLY A 337 -8.00 -18.16 0.60
C GLY A 337 -7.52 -17.12 1.60
N TYR A 338 -6.24 -16.79 1.55
CA TYR A 338 -5.62 -15.89 2.51
C TYR A 338 -4.82 -14.81 1.79
N VAL A 339 -5.05 -13.55 2.14
CA VAL A 339 -4.18 -12.45 1.74
C VAL A 339 -2.86 -12.56 2.49
N ASN A 340 -1.75 -12.52 1.73
CA ASN A 340 -0.38 -12.64 2.24
C ASN A 340 0.58 -11.65 1.56
N GLY A 341 0.04 -10.59 1.00
CA GLY A 341 0.73 -9.52 0.29
C GLY A 341 -0.24 -8.75 -0.60
N HIS A 342 0.24 -7.69 -1.23
CA HIS A 342 -0.51 -6.96 -2.25
C HIS A 342 0.44 -6.25 -3.24
N ASN A 343 -0.11 -5.79 -4.36
CA ASN A 343 0.62 -4.98 -5.34
C ASN A 343 1.01 -3.63 -4.73
N SER A 344 2.29 -3.28 -4.74
CA SER A 344 2.78 -2.01 -4.19
C SER A 344 3.44 -1.16 -5.28
N TYR A 345 4.57 -1.59 -5.83
CA TYR A 345 5.33 -0.77 -6.75
C TYR A 345 5.97 -1.59 -7.88
N ARG A 346 6.47 -0.85 -8.89
CA ARG A 346 7.23 -1.36 -10.02
C ARG A 346 8.34 -0.38 -10.35
N TYR A 347 9.43 -0.90 -10.89
CA TYR A 347 10.44 -0.07 -11.54
C TYR A 347 10.07 0.14 -13.00
N THR A 348 9.74 1.37 -13.36
CA THR A 348 9.31 1.73 -14.72
C THR A 348 10.42 2.40 -15.54
N SER A 349 11.54 2.71 -14.89
CA SER A 349 12.71 3.35 -15.52
C SER A 349 14.00 2.92 -14.82
N GLY A 350 15.14 3.22 -15.45
CA GLY A 350 16.46 2.89 -14.93
C GLY A 350 16.84 1.41 -15.09
N PRO A 351 18.01 0.99 -14.54
CA PRO A 351 18.54 -0.37 -14.71
C PRO A 351 17.67 -1.49 -14.11
N ALA A 352 16.80 -1.16 -13.18
CA ALA A 352 15.87 -2.12 -12.54
C ALA A 352 14.51 -2.17 -13.25
N ALA A 353 14.28 -1.41 -14.32
CA ALA A 353 13.01 -1.40 -15.04
C ALA A 353 12.66 -2.80 -15.57
N ASP A 354 11.51 -3.31 -15.17
CA ASP A 354 10.99 -4.60 -15.62
C ASP A 354 9.47 -4.55 -15.70
N SER A 355 8.96 -4.57 -16.92
CA SER A 355 7.51 -4.54 -17.19
C SER A 355 6.79 -5.80 -16.72
N ASN A 356 7.51 -6.85 -16.40
CA ASN A 356 6.97 -8.13 -15.97
C ASN A 356 7.21 -8.43 -14.48
N ARG A 357 7.46 -7.37 -13.68
CA ARG A 357 7.72 -7.49 -12.26
C ARG A 357 6.79 -6.60 -11.44
N MET A 358 6.23 -7.18 -10.40
CA MET A 358 5.47 -6.48 -9.37
C MET A 358 6.10 -6.77 -8.01
N TYR A 359 6.18 -5.76 -7.16
CA TYR A 359 6.71 -5.83 -5.81
C TYR A 359 5.62 -5.56 -4.80
N GLY A 360 5.71 -6.20 -3.63
CA GLY A 360 4.79 -6.01 -2.51
C GLY A 360 5.49 -6.17 -1.16
N PRO A 361 4.96 -5.56 -0.09
CA PRO A 361 5.51 -5.72 1.24
C PRO A 361 5.36 -7.17 1.73
N TYR A 362 6.32 -7.62 2.54
CA TYR A 362 6.20 -8.89 3.24
C TYR A 362 5.18 -8.75 4.39
N TYR A 363 4.24 -9.69 4.49
CA TYR A 363 3.26 -9.71 5.57
C TYR A 363 3.88 -10.34 6.83
N GLY A 364 4.72 -9.57 7.50
CA GLY A 364 5.39 -9.87 8.75
C GLY A 364 4.66 -9.33 9.98
N ASP A 365 5.41 -9.09 11.04
CA ASP A 365 4.90 -8.58 12.32
C ASP A 365 4.31 -7.16 12.19
N GLU A 366 4.84 -6.32 11.30
CA GLU A 366 4.33 -4.98 11.03
C GLU A 366 2.93 -5.04 10.42
N ALA A 367 2.71 -5.93 9.45
CA ALA A 367 1.41 -6.15 8.83
C ALA A 367 0.41 -6.74 9.85
N LEU A 368 0.84 -7.67 10.70
CA LEU A 368 0.02 -8.23 11.78
C LEU A 368 -0.35 -7.16 12.81
N SER A 369 0.58 -6.29 13.18
CA SER A 369 0.34 -5.18 14.11
C SER A 369 -0.69 -4.20 13.56
N LEU A 370 -0.54 -3.81 12.30
CA LEU A 370 -1.50 -2.93 11.61
C LEU A 370 -2.89 -3.59 11.52
N PHE A 371 -2.96 -4.88 11.15
CA PHE A 371 -4.21 -5.64 11.12
C PHE A 371 -4.89 -5.64 12.49
N ASN A 372 -4.15 -5.98 13.56
CA ASN A 372 -4.68 -6.03 14.93
C ASN A 372 -5.19 -4.68 15.42
N SER A 373 -4.54 -3.59 15.05
CA SER A 373 -4.95 -2.23 15.40
C SER A 373 -6.21 -1.78 14.63
N THR A 374 -6.47 -2.38 13.46
CA THR A 374 -7.58 -1.96 12.58
C THR A 374 -8.83 -2.82 12.74
N LYS A 375 -8.68 -4.11 13.02
CA LYS A 375 -9.78 -5.10 12.97
C LYS A 375 -10.95 -4.83 13.92
N MET A 376 -10.75 -3.98 14.93
CA MET A 376 -11.77 -3.63 15.95
C MET A 376 -12.37 -2.24 15.74
N LEU A 377 -11.77 -1.43 14.86
CA LEU A 377 -12.20 -0.04 14.62
C LEU A 377 -13.57 0.05 13.97
#